data_b4399200243f225ed859706380813461
#
_entry.id   b4399200243f225ed859706380813461
#
_cell.length_a   1.000
_cell.length_b   1.000
_cell.length_c   1.000
_cell.angle_alpha   90.00
_cell.angle_beta   90.00
_cell.angle_gamma   90.00
#
_symmetry.space_group_name_H-M   'P 1'
#
loop_
_entity.id
_entity.type
_entity.pdbx_description
1 polymer ?
#
loop_
_entity_poly.entity_id
_entity_poly.type
_entity_poly.pdbx_seq_one_letter_code
_entity_poly.pdbx_strand_id
1 'polypeptide(L)'
;IIAYYRVFNGRIRKGEHVKFFNTGSQYDADEVGVLKLKMQPRDEIKAGDVGYICSGIKTSSDVKVGDTITTVTNPAREAIAGFEDVKPMVFAGVYPVEADQYEDLRASLEKLQLNDASLTFEPESSLALGFGFRCGFLGLLHMEIIQERLYREFDMDVITTVPNVSYRITTTQGDVVEVHNPSGLPEVTKIAKIEEPYILAQIITKSEFLGNVIKLCIDKRGVMKNQTFITQDRVEINFDMPLSEIVFDFYDKLKSISKGYASFDYHRTGYQPSKLVKLDILLNGEP
;
A
#
# COMPACT_ATOMS: atom_id res chain seq x y z
N ILE A 1 -14.75 -16.85 -3.06
CA ILE A 1 -14.37 -15.76 -2.12
C ILE A 1 -15.49 -15.62 -1.09
N ILE A 2 -15.12 -15.36 0.15
CA ILE A 2 -16.02 -15.08 1.27
C ILE A 2 -15.83 -13.62 1.64
N ALA A 3 -16.88 -12.80 1.51
CA ALA A 3 -16.82 -11.41 1.91
C ALA A 3 -17.41 -11.24 3.31
N TYR A 4 -16.67 -10.59 4.21
CA TYR A 4 -17.16 -10.22 5.54
C TYR A 4 -17.73 -8.81 5.50
N TYR A 5 -18.89 -8.60 6.12
CA TYR A 5 -19.57 -7.32 6.08
C TYR A 5 -20.40 -7.03 7.33
N ARG A 6 -20.69 -5.76 7.54
CA ARG A 6 -21.64 -5.27 8.54
C ARG A 6 -22.86 -4.71 7.85
N VAL A 7 -24.04 -5.08 8.32
CA VAL A 7 -25.31 -4.53 7.82
C VAL A 7 -25.64 -3.26 8.59
N PHE A 8 -25.67 -2.13 7.90
CA PHE A 8 -26.08 -0.84 8.47
C PHE A 8 -27.58 -0.63 8.37
N ASN A 9 -28.15 -0.92 7.20
CA ASN A 9 -29.59 -0.77 6.94
C ASN A 9 -30.09 -1.98 6.14
N GLY A 10 -31.39 -2.31 6.34
CA GLY A 10 -32.04 -3.37 5.60
C GLY A 10 -31.61 -4.78 6.02
N ARG A 11 -31.55 -5.67 5.04
CA ARG A 11 -31.17 -7.08 5.20
C ARG A 11 -30.73 -7.68 3.88
N ILE A 12 -29.99 -8.78 3.94
CA ILE A 12 -29.67 -9.65 2.80
C ILE A 12 -30.09 -11.07 3.16
N ARG A 13 -30.81 -11.74 2.25
CA ARG A 13 -31.27 -13.13 2.39
C ARG A 13 -30.41 -14.06 1.54
N LYS A 14 -30.37 -15.32 1.95
CA LYS A 14 -29.84 -16.38 1.12
C LYS A 14 -30.61 -16.45 -0.21
N GLY A 15 -29.87 -16.55 -1.33
CA GLY A 15 -30.38 -16.57 -2.69
C GLY A 15 -30.79 -15.20 -3.25
N GLU A 16 -30.60 -14.11 -2.50
CA GLU A 16 -30.92 -12.76 -2.96
C GLU A 16 -29.83 -12.24 -3.90
N HIS A 17 -30.21 -11.49 -4.94
CA HIS A 17 -29.30 -10.89 -5.88
C HIS A 17 -28.71 -9.60 -5.31
N VAL A 18 -27.38 -9.56 -5.19
CA VAL A 18 -26.66 -8.44 -4.59
C VAL A 18 -25.73 -7.77 -5.59
N LYS A 19 -25.45 -6.50 -5.34
CA LYS A 19 -24.52 -5.68 -6.14
C LYS A 19 -23.46 -5.06 -5.22
N PHE A 20 -22.21 -5.13 -5.64
CA PHE A 20 -21.10 -4.37 -5.06
C PHE A 20 -21.11 -2.97 -5.69
N PHE A 21 -21.19 -1.95 -4.86
CA PHE A 21 -21.52 -0.60 -5.31
C PHE A 21 -20.41 0.02 -6.15
N ASN A 22 -19.15 -0.14 -5.70
CA ASN A 22 -17.99 0.47 -6.32
C ASN A 22 -17.55 -0.24 -7.62
N THR A 23 -17.56 -1.57 -7.61
CA THR A 23 -17.19 -2.36 -8.80
C THR A 23 -18.34 -2.51 -9.79
N GLY A 24 -19.57 -2.37 -9.32
CA GLY A 24 -20.78 -2.63 -10.11
C GLY A 24 -21.09 -4.11 -10.33
N SER A 25 -20.24 -5.01 -9.84
CA SER A 25 -20.37 -6.46 -10.00
C SER A 25 -21.60 -6.99 -9.25
N GLN A 26 -22.29 -7.97 -9.84
CA GLN A 26 -23.51 -8.55 -9.28
C GLN A 26 -23.36 -10.04 -9.10
N TYR A 27 -23.86 -10.56 -7.98
CA TYR A 27 -23.77 -11.97 -7.61
C TYR A 27 -25.00 -12.42 -6.84
N ASP A 28 -25.26 -13.74 -6.84
CA ASP A 28 -26.22 -14.34 -5.94
C ASP A 28 -25.60 -14.58 -4.56
N ALA A 29 -26.34 -14.29 -3.50
CA ALA A 29 -25.95 -14.60 -2.13
C ALA A 29 -26.21 -16.10 -1.86
N ASP A 30 -25.32 -16.98 -2.34
CA ASP A 30 -25.50 -18.44 -2.22
C ASP A 30 -25.65 -18.87 -0.76
N GLU A 31 -24.88 -18.25 0.12
CA GLU A 31 -24.97 -18.42 1.55
C GLU A 31 -24.69 -17.10 2.28
N VAL A 32 -25.45 -16.82 3.32
CA VAL A 32 -25.20 -15.74 4.28
C VAL A 32 -25.19 -16.29 5.70
N GLY A 33 -24.43 -15.66 6.59
CA GLY A 33 -24.34 -16.13 7.96
C GLY A 33 -23.56 -15.20 8.87
N VAL A 34 -23.41 -15.59 10.12
CA VAL A 34 -22.63 -14.87 11.12
C VAL A 34 -21.37 -15.63 11.50
N LEU A 35 -20.35 -14.89 11.90
CA LEU A 35 -19.11 -15.46 12.43
C LEU A 35 -19.21 -15.50 13.95
N LYS A 36 -19.00 -16.71 14.49
CA LYS A 36 -18.68 -16.95 15.91
C LYS A 36 -17.34 -17.66 15.96
N LEU A 37 -17.21 -18.73 16.77
CA LEU A 37 -16.02 -19.60 16.68
C LEU A 37 -15.94 -20.35 15.33
N LYS A 38 -17.09 -20.56 14.70
CA LYS A 38 -17.24 -21.12 13.36
C LYS A 38 -18.25 -20.30 12.57
N MET A 39 -18.21 -20.40 11.26
CA MET A 39 -19.26 -19.86 10.38
C MET A 39 -20.60 -20.51 10.72
N GLN A 40 -21.62 -19.70 10.90
CA GLN A 40 -22.99 -20.15 11.18
C GLN A 40 -23.92 -19.61 10.10
N PRO A 41 -24.34 -20.47 9.13
CA PRO A 41 -25.31 -20.08 8.12
C PRO A 41 -26.63 -19.59 8.73
N ARG A 42 -27.27 -18.63 8.06
CA ARG A 42 -28.58 -18.08 8.39
C ARG A 42 -29.39 -17.87 7.12
N ASP A 43 -30.70 -17.76 7.28
CA ASP A 43 -31.59 -17.43 6.16
C ASP A 43 -31.49 -15.95 5.78
N GLU A 44 -31.18 -15.09 6.75
CA GLU A 44 -31.00 -13.65 6.54
C GLU A 44 -30.00 -13.05 7.54
N ILE A 45 -29.35 -11.97 7.11
CA ILE A 45 -28.52 -11.05 7.91
C ILE A 45 -29.16 -9.67 7.84
N LYS A 46 -29.35 -9.01 8.98
CA LYS A 46 -30.10 -7.75 9.09
C LYS A 46 -29.30 -6.65 9.77
N ALA A 47 -29.84 -5.44 9.74
CA ALA A 47 -29.22 -4.25 10.34
C ALA A 47 -28.74 -4.51 11.77
N GLY A 48 -27.48 -4.19 12.04
CA GLY A 48 -26.74 -4.43 13.29
C GLY A 48 -25.92 -5.72 13.31
N ASP A 49 -26.19 -6.67 12.42
CA ASP A 49 -25.40 -7.90 12.32
C ASP A 49 -24.07 -7.66 11.63
N VAL A 50 -23.06 -8.45 12.04
CA VAL A 50 -21.80 -8.63 11.35
C VAL A 50 -21.71 -10.08 10.90
N GLY A 51 -21.47 -10.29 9.62
CA GLY A 51 -21.51 -11.63 9.06
C GLY A 51 -20.69 -11.78 7.78
N TYR A 52 -21.02 -12.80 7.04
CA TYR A 52 -20.37 -13.14 5.79
C TYR A 52 -21.38 -13.45 4.68
N ILE A 53 -20.92 -13.32 3.45
CA ILE A 53 -21.61 -13.76 2.26
C ILE A 53 -20.66 -14.65 1.45
N CYS A 54 -21.15 -15.82 1.04
CA CYS A 54 -20.55 -16.64 0.02
C CYS A 54 -21.32 -16.43 -1.27
N SER A 55 -20.60 -16.07 -2.32
CA SER A 55 -21.12 -15.86 -3.66
C SER A 55 -20.16 -16.47 -4.66
N GLY A 56 -20.57 -16.73 -5.86
CA GLY A 56 -19.73 -17.29 -6.92
C GLY A 56 -18.60 -16.38 -7.42
N ILE A 57 -18.04 -15.52 -6.57
CA ILE A 57 -16.98 -14.55 -6.87
C ILE A 57 -15.69 -15.31 -7.15
N LYS A 58 -15.16 -15.17 -8.35
CA LYS A 58 -13.93 -15.84 -8.80
C LYS A 58 -12.71 -14.93 -8.72
N THR A 59 -12.91 -13.63 -8.87
CA THR A 59 -11.84 -12.63 -8.99
C THR A 59 -11.85 -11.70 -7.79
N SER A 60 -10.72 -11.53 -7.11
CA SER A 60 -10.59 -10.67 -5.93
C SER A 60 -10.83 -9.18 -6.22
N SER A 61 -10.54 -8.73 -7.43
CA SER A 61 -10.78 -7.36 -7.87
C SER A 61 -12.25 -6.95 -7.91
N ASP A 62 -13.17 -7.94 -7.95
CA ASP A 62 -14.62 -7.68 -7.96
C ASP A 62 -15.17 -7.33 -6.58
N VAL A 63 -14.39 -7.59 -5.53
CA VAL A 63 -14.77 -7.32 -4.13
C VAL A 63 -13.64 -6.59 -3.44
N LYS A 64 -13.79 -5.30 -3.27
CA LYS A 64 -12.80 -4.46 -2.58
C LYS A 64 -13.18 -4.27 -1.12
N VAL A 65 -12.16 -4.23 -0.26
CA VAL A 65 -12.35 -3.92 1.17
C VAL A 65 -12.89 -2.50 1.31
N GLY A 66 -13.95 -2.34 2.10
CA GLY A 66 -14.62 -1.04 2.29
C GLY A 66 -15.74 -0.75 1.29
N ASP A 67 -15.98 -1.63 0.29
CA ASP A 67 -17.09 -1.47 -0.64
C ASP A 67 -18.45 -1.66 0.06
N THR A 68 -19.49 -1.18 -0.58
CA THR A 68 -20.87 -1.30 -0.12
C THR A 68 -21.62 -2.38 -0.90
N ILE A 69 -22.19 -3.36 -0.17
CA ILE A 69 -23.07 -4.38 -0.74
C ILE A 69 -24.51 -3.91 -0.61
N THR A 70 -25.27 -3.97 -1.70
CA THR A 70 -26.69 -3.65 -1.73
C THR A 70 -27.48 -4.71 -2.50
N THR A 71 -28.79 -4.79 -2.26
CA THR A 71 -29.66 -5.68 -3.06
C THR A 71 -29.99 -5.05 -4.40
N VAL A 72 -30.10 -5.86 -5.45
CA VAL A 72 -30.47 -5.37 -6.79
C VAL A 72 -31.92 -4.94 -6.85
N THR A 73 -32.81 -5.62 -6.10
CA THR A 73 -34.25 -5.34 -6.06
C THR A 73 -34.62 -4.05 -5.34
N ASN A 74 -33.83 -3.68 -4.33
CA ASN A 74 -34.03 -2.43 -3.56
C ASN A 74 -32.65 -1.81 -3.26
N PRO A 75 -32.02 -1.19 -4.27
CA PRO A 75 -30.65 -0.71 -4.13
C PRO A 75 -30.57 0.50 -3.19
N ALA A 76 -29.46 0.58 -2.45
CA ALA A 76 -29.11 1.77 -1.71
C ALA A 76 -28.94 2.96 -2.69
N ARG A 77 -29.29 4.16 -2.25
CA ARG A 77 -29.18 5.38 -3.07
C ARG A 77 -27.74 5.81 -3.26
N GLU A 78 -26.91 5.54 -2.27
CA GLU A 78 -25.49 5.94 -2.24
C GLU A 78 -24.67 4.88 -1.51
N ALA A 79 -23.36 4.82 -1.80
CA ALA A 79 -22.42 4.00 -1.07
C ALA A 79 -22.22 4.56 0.36
N ILE A 80 -21.89 3.69 1.31
CA ILE A 80 -21.49 4.12 2.65
C ILE A 80 -20.17 4.90 2.51
N ALA A 81 -20.13 6.11 3.11
CA ALA A 81 -18.94 6.95 3.06
C ALA A 81 -17.74 6.29 3.77
N GLY A 82 -16.53 6.58 3.29
CA GLY A 82 -15.27 6.10 3.86
C GLY A 82 -14.60 4.99 3.04
N PHE A 83 -15.13 4.64 1.86
CA PHE A 83 -14.39 3.81 0.92
C PHE A 83 -13.26 4.62 0.28
N GLU A 84 -12.03 4.14 0.45
CA GLU A 84 -10.85 4.66 -0.22
C GLU A 84 -10.08 3.51 -0.88
N ASP A 85 -9.75 3.66 -2.15
CA ASP A 85 -8.82 2.75 -2.82
C ASP A 85 -7.43 2.92 -2.19
N VAL A 86 -6.97 1.89 -1.51
CA VAL A 86 -5.65 1.88 -0.91
C VAL A 86 -4.61 1.74 -2.02
N LYS A 87 -3.84 2.79 -2.27
CA LYS A 87 -2.79 2.80 -3.29
C LYS A 87 -1.44 2.47 -2.68
N PRO A 88 -0.64 1.63 -3.35
CA PRO A 88 0.74 1.39 -2.94
C PRO A 88 1.53 2.69 -2.86
N MET A 89 2.43 2.75 -1.89
CA MET A 89 3.33 3.90 -1.70
C MET A 89 4.79 3.56 -1.95
N VAL A 90 5.13 2.29 -1.79
CA VAL A 90 6.50 1.76 -1.89
C VAL A 90 6.51 0.65 -2.92
N PHE A 91 7.52 0.65 -3.77
CA PHE A 91 7.66 -0.32 -4.84
C PHE A 91 9.02 -1.00 -4.77
N ALA A 92 9.04 -2.33 -4.92
CA ALA A 92 10.27 -3.10 -5.02
C ALA A 92 10.10 -4.22 -6.06
N GLY A 93 11.21 -4.57 -6.71
CA GLY A 93 11.28 -5.78 -7.50
C GLY A 93 11.38 -7.00 -6.59
N VAL A 94 10.61 -8.03 -6.86
CA VAL A 94 10.63 -9.33 -6.15
C VAL A 94 10.96 -10.41 -7.17
N TYR A 95 12.06 -11.10 -6.93
CA TYR A 95 12.62 -12.09 -7.85
C TYR A 95 12.79 -13.42 -7.12
N PRO A 96 12.47 -14.55 -7.73
CA PRO A 96 12.76 -15.84 -7.12
C PRO A 96 14.27 -16.07 -7.11
N VAL A 97 14.77 -16.78 -6.09
CA VAL A 97 16.19 -17.16 -6.02
C VAL A 97 16.55 -18.10 -7.17
N GLU A 98 15.68 -19.05 -7.46
CA GLU A 98 15.83 -20.00 -8.57
C GLU A 98 14.97 -19.53 -9.75
N ALA A 99 15.58 -19.37 -10.92
CA ALA A 99 14.91 -18.78 -12.10
C ALA A 99 13.71 -19.60 -12.62
N ASP A 100 13.67 -20.91 -12.39
CA ASP A 100 12.58 -21.81 -12.75
C ASP A 100 11.34 -21.66 -11.88
N GLN A 101 11.46 -21.01 -10.70
CA GLN A 101 10.35 -20.74 -9.78
C GLN A 101 9.52 -19.48 -10.14
N TYR A 102 9.73 -18.87 -11.30
CA TYR A 102 8.99 -17.66 -11.69
C TYR A 102 7.46 -17.84 -11.69
N GLU A 103 6.96 -18.95 -12.25
CA GLU A 103 5.53 -19.22 -12.29
C GLU A 103 4.96 -19.58 -10.90
N ASP A 104 5.75 -20.21 -10.04
CA ASP A 104 5.37 -20.49 -8.66
C ASP A 104 5.29 -19.20 -7.83
N LEU A 105 6.22 -18.27 -8.07
CA LEU A 105 6.16 -16.93 -7.46
C LEU A 105 4.91 -16.17 -7.91
N ARG A 106 4.57 -16.21 -9.21
CA ARG A 106 3.34 -15.63 -9.73
C ARG A 106 2.11 -16.17 -9.00
N ALA A 107 1.99 -17.50 -8.96
CA ALA A 107 0.86 -18.17 -8.32
C ALA A 107 0.78 -17.85 -6.82
N SER A 108 1.92 -17.68 -6.15
CA SER A 108 1.99 -17.31 -4.73
C SER A 108 1.54 -15.88 -4.51
N LEU A 109 1.99 -14.93 -5.34
CA LEU A 109 1.55 -13.53 -5.28
C LEU A 109 0.04 -13.38 -5.56
N GLU A 110 -0.50 -14.11 -6.54
CA GLU A 110 -1.94 -14.15 -6.83
C GLU A 110 -2.75 -14.64 -5.62
N LYS A 111 -2.27 -15.70 -4.94
CA LYS A 111 -2.91 -16.21 -3.72
C LYS A 111 -2.83 -15.22 -2.56
N LEU A 112 -1.68 -14.53 -2.38
CA LEU A 112 -1.53 -13.49 -1.37
C LEU A 112 -2.50 -12.34 -1.62
N GLN A 113 -2.66 -11.91 -2.88
CA GLN A 113 -3.56 -10.83 -3.27
C GLN A 113 -5.03 -11.13 -2.98
N LEU A 114 -5.45 -12.41 -2.92
CA LEU A 114 -6.80 -12.79 -2.50
C LEU A 114 -7.12 -12.34 -1.06
N ASN A 115 -6.11 -12.29 -0.19
CA ASN A 115 -6.24 -11.91 1.21
C ASN A 115 -5.73 -10.49 1.50
N ASP A 116 -4.99 -9.91 0.56
CA ASP A 116 -4.38 -8.60 0.69
C ASP A 116 -4.61 -7.78 -0.59
N ALA A 117 -5.73 -7.09 -0.65
CA ALA A 117 -6.12 -6.27 -1.80
C ALA A 117 -5.21 -5.05 -2.02
N SER A 118 -4.32 -4.73 -1.08
CA SER A 118 -3.36 -3.64 -1.19
C SER A 118 -2.08 -4.03 -1.92
N LEU A 119 -1.78 -5.33 -2.00
CA LEU A 119 -0.67 -5.84 -2.78
C LEU A 119 -0.97 -5.73 -4.27
N THR A 120 -0.13 -5.02 -5.00
CA THR A 120 -0.16 -4.97 -6.47
C THR A 120 1.13 -5.55 -7.02
N PHE A 121 1.07 -6.21 -8.16
CA PHE A 121 2.27 -6.70 -8.82
C PHE A 121 2.08 -6.74 -10.35
N GLU A 122 3.17 -6.52 -11.05
CA GLU A 122 3.26 -6.60 -12.51
C GLU A 122 4.57 -7.28 -12.90
N PRO A 123 4.63 -7.98 -14.03
CA PRO A 123 5.86 -8.60 -14.50
C PRO A 123 6.98 -7.58 -14.68
N GLU A 124 8.17 -7.93 -14.21
CA GLU A 124 9.39 -7.15 -14.40
C GLU A 124 10.54 -8.08 -14.79
N SER A 125 11.51 -7.55 -15.51
CA SER A 125 12.75 -8.26 -15.84
C SER A 125 13.96 -7.42 -15.46
N SER A 126 14.97 -8.09 -14.94
CA SER A 126 16.27 -7.51 -14.62
C SER A 126 17.36 -8.27 -15.36
N LEU A 127 18.34 -7.56 -15.90
CA LEU A 127 19.51 -8.21 -16.55
C LEU A 127 20.30 -9.06 -15.55
N ALA A 128 20.33 -8.67 -14.28
CA ALA A 128 21.09 -9.37 -13.25
C ALA A 128 20.28 -10.46 -12.52
N LEU A 129 18.98 -10.26 -12.32
CA LEU A 129 18.13 -11.13 -11.50
C LEU A 129 17.13 -11.96 -12.33
N GLY A 130 17.07 -11.74 -13.65
CA GLY A 130 16.15 -12.46 -14.53
C GLY A 130 14.72 -11.94 -14.45
N PHE A 131 13.75 -12.85 -14.54
CA PHE A 131 12.32 -12.51 -14.49
C PHE A 131 11.80 -12.50 -13.05
N GLY A 132 10.99 -11.51 -12.74
CA GLY A 132 10.36 -11.32 -11.45
C GLY A 132 9.13 -10.43 -11.56
N PHE A 133 8.78 -9.79 -10.46
CA PHE A 133 7.61 -8.92 -10.39
C PHE A 133 7.96 -7.60 -9.71
N ARG A 134 7.48 -6.50 -10.28
CA ARG A 134 7.42 -5.21 -9.62
C ARG A 134 6.22 -5.19 -8.70
N CYS A 135 6.45 -5.22 -7.40
CA CYS A 135 5.41 -5.24 -6.39
C CYS A 135 5.23 -3.88 -5.75
N GLY A 136 3.97 -3.52 -5.51
CA GLY A 136 3.60 -2.31 -4.79
C GLY A 136 3.08 -2.65 -3.40
N PHE A 137 3.56 -1.92 -2.39
CA PHE A 137 3.32 -2.13 -0.97
C PHE A 137 2.83 -0.85 -0.29
N LEU A 138 2.13 -0.97 0.83
CA LEU A 138 1.73 0.17 1.67
C LEU A 138 2.90 0.86 2.37
N GLY A 139 3.98 0.13 2.59
CA GLY A 139 5.20 0.59 3.26
C GLY A 139 6.17 -0.56 3.47
N LEU A 140 7.30 -0.31 4.15
CA LEU A 140 8.33 -1.32 4.40
C LEU A 140 7.81 -2.52 5.19
N LEU A 141 7.08 -2.27 6.28
CA LEU A 141 6.53 -3.36 7.10
C LEU A 141 5.62 -4.28 6.28
N HIS A 142 4.81 -3.71 5.38
CA HIS A 142 3.98 -4.51 4.48
C HIS A 142 4.84 -5.37 3.54
N MET A 143 5.91 -4.81 2.98
CA MET A 143 6.86 -5.54 2.15
C MET A 143 7.51 -6.71 2.92
N GLU A 144 7.98 -6.48 4.14
CA GLU A 144 8.57 -7.51 5.00
C GLU A 144 7.56 -8.63 5.35
N ILE A 145 6.30 -8.26 5.63
CA ILE A 145 5.23 -9.22 5.88
C ILE A 145 4.97 -10.09 4.64
N ILE A 146 4.92 -9.50 3.45
CA ILE A 146 4.72 -10.26 2.21
C ILE A 146 5.90 -11.19 1.95
N GLN A 147 7.14 -10.75 2.15
CA GLN A 147 8.33 -11.62 2.05
C GLN A 147 8.26 -12.80 3.01
N GLU A 148 7.95 -12.53 4.28
CA GLU A 148 7.83 -13.57 5.29
C GLU A 148 6.69 -14.56 4.99
N ARG A 149 5.59 -14.08 4.43
CA ARG A 149 4.49 -14.93 3.98
C ARG A 149 4.85 -15.79 2.77
N LEU A 150 5.58 -15.23 1.79
CA LEU A 150 6.11 -16.01 0.67
C LEU A 150 6.99 -17.15 1.17
N TYR A 151 7.88 -16.86 2.10
CA TYR A 151 8.74 -17.88 2.70
C TYR A 151 7.95 -18.93 3.49
N ARG A 152 7.09 -18.52 4.43
CA ARG A 152 6.40 -19.45 5.36
C ARG A 152 5.23 -20.21 4.76
N GLU A 153 4.44 -19.55 3.92
CA GLU A 153 3.19 -20.13 3.40
C GLU A 153 3.41 -20.85 2.08
N PHE A 154 4.43 -20.48 1.30
CA PHE A 154 4.66 -20.99 -0.05
C PHE A 154 6.04 -21.61 -0.26
N ASP A 155 6.88 -21.66 0.79
CA ASP A 155 8.27 -22.16 0.71
C ASP A 155 9.06 -21.48 -0.43
N MET A 156 8.87 -20.17 -0.57
CA MET A 156 9.40 -19.34 -1.66
C MET A 156 10.44 -18.37 -1.15
N ASP A 157 11.69 -18.61 -1.45
CA ASP A 157 12.78 -17.66 -1.20
C ASP A 157 12.84 -16.62 -2.31
N VAL A 158 12.87 -15.35 -1.92
CA VAL A 158 12.88 -14.23 -2.86
C VAL A 158 13.99 -13.22 -2.58
N ILE A 159 14.49 -12.64 -3.65
CA ILE A 159 15.39 -11.48 -3.61
C ILE A 159 14.53 -10.23 -3.85
N THR A 160 14.59 -9.26 -2.93
CA THR A 160 13.92 -7.98 -3.12
C THR A 160 14.93 -6.89 -3.42
N THR A 161 14.59 -6.02 -4.37
CA THR A 161 15.38 -4.82 -4.63
C THR A 161 15.15 -3.77 -3.55
N VAL A 162 16.03 -2.78 -3.48
CA VAL A 162 15.84 -1.62 -2.59
C VAL A 162 14.49 -0.96 -2.91
N PRO A 163 13.65 -0.76 -1.90
CA PRO A 163 12.33 -0.15 -2.09
C PRO A 163 12.44 1.29 -2.58
N ASN A 164 11.55 1.67 -3.49
CA ASN A 164 11.49 2.99 -4.09
C ASN A 164 10.06 3.55 -4.04
N VAL A 165 9.91 4.84 -4.30
CA VAL A 165 8.62 5.52 -4.38
C VAL A 165 8.21 5.76 -5.84
N SER A 166 6.94 6.10 -6.07
CA SER A 166 6.48 6.52 -7.39
C SER A 166 6.83 7.98 -7.63
N TYR A 167 7.52 8.26 -8.73
CA TYR A 167 7.82 9.62 -9.20
C TYR A 167 6.85 10.02 -10.31
N ARG A 168 6.52 11.30 -10.37
CA ARG A 168 5.72 11.87 -11.46
C ARG A 168 6.58 12.72 -12.35
N ILE A 169 6.65 12.35 -13.63
CA ILE A 169 7.46 13.02 -14.63
C ILE A 169 6.53 13.75 -15.59
N THR A 170 6.72 15.06 -15.73
CA THR A 170 6.08 15.82 -16.80
C THR A 170 7.07 15.94 -17.95
N THR A 171 6.67 15.48 -19.12
CA THR A 171 7.52 15.57 -20.32
C THR A 171 7.48 16.98 -20.93
N THR A 172 8.42 17.28 -21.81
CA THR A 172 8.45 18.54 -22.60
C THR A 172 7.24 18.68 -23.53
N GLN A 173 6.52 17.58 -23.81
CA GLN A 173 5.28 17.58 -24.60
C GLN A 173 4.03 17.82 -23.74
N GLY A 174 4.17 17.81 -22.41
CA GLY A 174 3.08 18.03 -21.45
C GLY A 174 2.46 16.74 -20.90
N ASP A 175 2.90 15.57 -21.34
CA ASP A 175 2.41 14.30 -20.83
C ASP A 175 2.93 14.06 -19.41
N VAL A 176 2.08 13.47 -18.56
CA VAL A 176 2.45 13.09 -17.19
C VAL A 176 2.57 11.58 -17.11
N VAL A 177 3.76 11.10 -16.73
CA VAL A 177 4.08 9.68 -16.61
C VAL A 177 4.44 9.38 -15.15
N GLU A 178 3.87 8.33 -14.57
CA GLU A 178 4.30 7.81 -13.28
C GLU A 178 5.40 6.75 -13.48
N VAL A 179 6.50 6.93 -12.75
CA VAL A 179 7.70 6.08 -12.85
C VAL A 179 8.00 5.48 -11.49
N HIS A 180 7.93 4.16 -11.40
CA HIS A 180 8.23 3.39 -10.18
C HIS A 180 9.62 2.78 -10.17
N ASN A 181 10.26 2.74 -11.34
CA ASN A 181 11.60 2.18 -11.53
C ASN A 181 12.48 3.20 -12.29
N PRO A 182 13.69 3.50 -11.82
CA PRO A 182 14.60 4.41 -12.51
C PRO A 182 14.91 4.04 -13.96
N SER A 183 14.83 2.75 -14.32
CA SER A 183 15.00 2.29 -15.71
C SER A 183 13.90 2.79 -16.66
N GLY A 184 12.70 3.06 -16.13
CA GLY A 184 11.57 3.63 -16.87
C GLY A 184 11.62 5.15 -17.03
N LEU A 185 12.68 5.83 -16.53
CA LEU A 185 12.79 7.28 -16.64
C LEU A 185 13.01 7.67 -18.11
N PRO A 186 12.23 8.62 -18.67
CA PRO A 186 12.47 9.16 -20.00
C PRO A 186 13.87 9.78 -20.13
N GLU A 187 14.34 9.94 -21.37
CA GLU A 187 15.57 10.67 -21.62
C GLU A 187 15.53 12.07 -20.99
N VAL A 188 16.61 12.50 -20.37
CA VAL A 188 16.73 13.77 -19.63
C VAL A 188 16.26 14.96 -20.47
N THR A 189 16.54 14.96 -21.78
CA THR A 189 16.13 15.99 -22.73
C THR A 189 14.62 16.10 -22.91
N LYS A 190 13.88 15.05 -22.60
CA LYS A 190 12.40 14.99 -22.71
C LYS A 190 11.70 15.31 -21.39
N ILE A 191 12.44 15.55 -20.31
CA ILE A 191 11.89 15.83 -18.99
C ILE A 191 11.78 17.34 -18.78
N ALA A 192 10.56 17.83 -18.55
CA ALA A 192 10.31 19.22 -18.17
C ALA A 192 10.32 19.39 -16.64
N LYS A 193 9.79 18.40 -15.91
CA LYS A 193 9.63 18.46 -14.44
C LYS A 193 9.63 17.07 -13.83
N ILE A 194 10.29 16.93 -12.68
CA ILE A 194 10.21 15.74 -11.84
C ILE A 194 9.54 16.12 -10.53
N GLU A 195 8.58 15.32 -10.09
CA GLU A 195 7.89 15.46 -8.82
C GLU A 195 8.02 14.17 -8.01
N GLU A 196 8.28 14.31 -6.72
CA GLU A 196 8.31 13.20 -5.78
C GLU A 196 7.17 13.30 -4.76
N PRO A 197 6.68 12.16 -4.23
CA PRO A 197 5.62 12.16 -3.24
C PRO A 197 6.11 12.73 -1.91
N TYR A 198 5.31 13.60 -1.33
CA TYR A 198 5.53 14.21 -0.02
C TYR A 198 4.54 13.71 1.00
N ILE A 199 4.95 13.78 2.24
CA ILE A 199 4.17 13.41 3.41
C ILE A 199 4.22 14.52 4.45
N LEU A 200 3.18 14.62 5.25
CA LEU A 200 3.24 15.28 6.55
C LEU A 200 3.57 14.22 7.60
N ALA A 201 4.79 14.29 8.10
CA ALA A 201 5.31 13.44 9.17
C ALA A 201 4.96 14.05 10.52
N GLN A 202 4.30 13.28 11.38
CA GLN A 202 3.97 13.64 12.75
C GLN A 202 4.82 12.81 13.72
N ILE A 203 5.66 13.46 14.50
CA ILE A 203 6.57 12.80 15.44
C ILE A 203 6.27 13.29 16.84
N ILE A 204 6.03 12.36 17.76
CA ILE A 204 5.89 12.66 19.19
C ILE A 204 7.10 12.07 19.91
N THR A 205 7.81 12.90 20.65
CA THR A 205 9.00 12.47 21.39
C THR A 205 9.12 13.18 22.72
N LYS A 206 10.09 12.76 23.55
CA LYS A 206 10.46 13.52 24.75
C LYS A 206 11.26 14.76 24.37
N SER A 207 11.09 15.85 25.16
CA SER A 207 11.78 17.12 24.94
C SER A 207 13.30 17.01 24.92
N GLU A 208 13.88 16.08 25.67
CA GLU A 208 15.34 15.81 25.69
C GLU A 208 15.89 15.33 24.34
N PHE A 209 15.09 14.65 23.49
CA PHE A 209 15.49 14.15 22.17
C PHE A 209 15.11 15.09 21.02
N LEU A 210 14.41 16.20 21.31
CA LEU A 210 13.87 17.10 20.31
C LEU A 210 14.92 17.58 19.29
N GLY A 211 16.08 18.04 19.77
CA GLY A 211 17.14 18.54 18.91
C GLY A 211 17.68 17.50 17.94
N ASN A 212 17.87 16.25 18.40
CA ASN A 212 18.34 15.15 17.55
C ASN A 212 17.31 14.76 16.49
N VAL A 213 16.02 14.75 16.87
CA VAL A 213 14.92 14.43 15.95
C VAL A 213 14.77 15.51 14.89
N ILE A 214 14.83 16.79 15.25
CA ILE A 214 14.80 17.91 14.30
C ILE A 214 15.97 17.79 13.33
N LYS A 215 17.17 17.53 13.82
CA LYS A 215 18.35 17.36 12.98
C LYS A 215 18.17 16.22 11.98
N LEU A 216 17.70 15.05 12.44
CA LEU A 216 17.41 13.91 11.57
C LEU A 216 16.43 14.28 10.45
N CYS A 217 15.33 14.97 10.78
CA CYS A 217 14.35 15.38 9.78
C CYS A 217 14.92 16.37 8.77
N ILE A 218 15.76 17.32 9.19
CA ILE A 218 16.42 18.27 8.30
C ILE A 218 17.43 17.56 7.40
N ASP A 219 18.25 16.65 7.94
CA ASP A 219 19.19 15.84 7.17
C ASP A 219 18.48 14.99 6.09
N LYS A 220 17.21 14.66 6.33
CA LYS A 220 16.28 13.97 5.42
C LYS A 220 15.39 14.92 4.61
N ARG A 221 15.89 16.10 4.29
CA ARG A 221 15.23 17.14 3.46
C ARG A 221 13.86 17.60 3.99
N GLY A 222 13.59 17.37 5.28
CA GLY A 222 12.34 17.78 5.92
C GLY A 222 12.28 19.27 6.18
N VAL A 223 11.08 19.84 6.03
CA VAL A 223 10.76 21.23 6.38
C VAL A 223 9.80 21.24 7.55
N MET A 224 10.22 21.79 8.69
CA MET A 224 9.39 21.86 9.88
C MET A 224 8.19 22.77 9.64
N LYS A 225 6.99 22.28 9.94
CA LYS A 225 5.73 23.04 9.84
C LYS A 225 5.33 23.65 11.17
N ASN A 226 5.30 22.84 12.22
CA ASN A 226 4.96 23.29 13.56
C ASN A 226 5.61 22.41 14.63
N GLN A 227 5.61 22.93 15.85
CA GLN A 227 6.04 22.25 17.05
C GLN A 227 5.06 22.61 18.18
N THR A 228 4.56 21.61 18.91
CA THR A 228 3.60 21.78 19.99
C THR A 228 4.00 20.95 21.20
N PHE A 229 4.13 21.57 22.37
CA PHE A 229 4.34 20.84 23.61
C PHE A 229 3.00 20.28 24.13
N ILE A 230 2.88 18.97 24.14
CA ILE A 230 1.70 18.27 24.65
C ILE A 230 1.73 18.30 26.19
N THR A 231 2.92 18.06 26.76
CA THR A 231 3.22 18.18 28.19
C THR A 231 4.59 18.83 28.37
N GLN A 232 5.03 19.04 29.61
CA GLN A 232 6.39 19.55 29.88
C GLN A 232 7.49 18.64 29.29
N ASP A 233 7.25 17.31 29.24
CA ASP A 233 8.23 16.33 28.78
C ASP A 233 7.98 15.79 27.39
N ARG A 234 6.84 16.07 26.76
CA ARG A 234 6.45 15.56 25.45
C ARG A 234 6.16 16.65 24.46
N VAL A 235 6.74 16.53 23.29
CA VAL A 235 6.59 17.45 22.17
C VAL A 235 6.15 16.70 20.93
N GLU A 236 5.22 17.29 20.21
CA GLU A 236 4.82 16.91 18.86
C GLU A 236 5.48 17.86 17.87
N ILE A 237 6.07 17.30 16.84
CA ILE A 237 6.66 18.05 15.72
C ILE A 237 6.13 17.52 14.41
N ASN A 238 5.79 18.43 13.51
CA ASN A 238 5.28 18.10 12.19
C ASN A 238 6.23 18.60 11.11
N PHE A 239 6.60 17.71 10.21
CA PHE A 239 7.50 17.96 9.09
C PHE A 239 6.84 17.62 7.77
N ASP A 240 7.04 18.49 6.78
CA ASP A 240 6.80 18.17 5.38
C ASP A 240 8.06 17.52 4.80
N MET A 241 7.97 16.27 4.35
CA MET A 241 9.14 15.46 3.98
C MET A 241 8.90 14.66 2.70
N PRO A 242 9.93 14.45 1.88
CA PRO A 242 9.84 13.47 0.79
C PRO A 242 9.64 12.05 1.34
N LEU A 243 8.68 11.32 0.78
CA LEU A 243 8.43 9.94 1.16
C LEU A 243 9.65 9.04 0.95
N SER A 244 10.43 9.30 -0.10
CA SER A 244 11.66 8.54 -0.42
C SER A 244 12.70 8.54 0.71
N GLU A 245 12.74 9.60 1.53
CA GLU A 245 13.71 9.73 2.63
C GLU A 245 13.35 8.92 3.87
N ILE A 246 12.09 8.51 3.99
CA ILE A 246 11.64 7.73 5.15
C ILE A 246 11.56 6.23 4.89
N VAL A 247 11.52 5.83 3.61
CA VAL A 247 11.27 4.44 3.19
C VAL A 247 12.41 3.50 3.57
N PHE A 248 13.64 3.97 3.73
CA PHE A 248 14.79 3.09 3.91
C PHE A 248 15.23 2.93 5.37
N ASP A 249 15.69 3.97 6.03
CA ASP A 249 16.36 3.86 7.34
C ASP A 249 15.87 4.87 8.39
N PHE A 250 14.91 5.68 8.02
CA PHE A 250 14.45 6.78 8.87
C PHE A 250 13.88 6.31 10.21
N TYR A 251 13.04 5.27 10.19
CA TYR A 251 12.38 4.76 11.38
C TYR A 251 13.39 4.21 12.40
N ASP A 252 14.36 3.42 11.92
CA ASP A 252 15.40 2.83 12.76
C ASP A 252 16.31 3.92 13.37
N LYS A 253 16.69 4.91 12.57
CA LYS A 253 17.43 6.08 13.05
C LYS A 253 16.64 6.87 14.08
N LEU A 254 15.34 7.11 13.83
CA LEU A 254 14.45 7.82 14.74
C LEU A 254 14.36 7.11 16.09
N LYS A 255 14.16 5.79 16.07
CA LYS A 255 14.13 4.96 17.28
C LYS A 255 15.46 4.97 18.01
N SER A 256 16.57 4.84 17.30
CA SER A 256 17.90 4.86 17.89
C SER A 256 18.22 6.18 18.60
N ILE A 257 18.04 7.33 17.94
CA ILE A 257 18.35 8.65 18.53
C ILE A 257 17.41 9.07 19.66
N SER A 258 16.21 8.51 19.69
CA SER A 258 15.21 8.76 20.74
C SER A 258 15.17 7.68 21.82
N LYS A 259 16.09 6.71 21.79
CA LYS A 259 16.11 5.56 22.69
C LYS A 259 14.76 4.82 22.72
N GLY A 260 14.06 4.76 21.58
CA GLY A 260 12.75 4.13 21.42
C GLY A 260 11.55 5.00 21.84
N TYR A 261 11.75 6.21 22.36
CA TYR A 261 10.66 7.06 22.85
C TYR A 261 9.89 7.80 21.76
N ALA A 262 10.45 7.97 20.55
CA ALA A 262 9.73 8.63 19.48
C ALA A 262 8.66 7.71 18.87
N SER A 263 7.46 8.24 18.70
CA SER A 263 6.44 7.67 17.82
C SER A 263 6.40 8.46 16.52
N PHE A 264 6.06 7.78 15.44
CA PHE A 264 6.04 8.33 14.09
C PHE A 264 4.77 7.88 13.38
N ASP A 265 4.05 8.85 12.84
CA ASP A 265 2.93 8.66 11.94
C ASP A 265 3.06 9.61 10.75
N TYR A 266 2.45 9.29 9.63
CA TYR A 266 2.48 10.16 8.46
C TYR A 266 1.27 9.95 7.55
N HIS A 267 0.96 10.98 6.78
CA HIS A 267 -0.02 10.89 5.71
C HIS A 267 0.48 11.64 4.46
N ARG A 268 0.03 11.19 3.29
CA ARG A 268 0.44 11.77 2.01
C ARG A 268 -0.19 13.15 1.84
N THR A 269 0.64 14.11 1.39
CA THR A 269 0.21 15.48 1.09
C THR A 269 0.20 15.79 -0.41
N GLY A 270 0.66 14.84 -1.25
CA GLY A 270 0.68 15.00 -2.69
C GLY A 270 2.08 14.89 -3.28
N TYR A 271 2.31 15.53 -4.40
CA TYR A 271 3.58 15.55 -5.12
C TYR A 271 4.16 16.96 -5.12
N GLN A 272 5.47 17.08 -4.96
CA GLN A 272 6.17 18.36 -5.03
C GLN A 272 7.35 18.26 -6.00
N PRO A 273 7.67 19.36 -6.72
CA PRO A 273 8.83 19.41 -7.60
C PRO A 273 10.12 19.14 -6.86
N SER A 274 10.98 18.33 -7.44
CA SER A 274 12.30 18.03 -6.86
C SER A 274 13.39 18.01 -7.93
N LYS A 275 14.59 18.41 -7.53
CA LYS A 275 15.78 18.36 -8.38
C LYS A 275 16.43 16.99 -8.24
N LEU A 276 15.90 16.02 -8.95
CA LEU A 276 16.39 14.65 -8.95
C LEU A 276 17.19 14.38 -10.23
N VAL A 277 18.17 13.49 -10.12
CA VAL A 277 18.97 12.97 -11.23
C VAL A 277 18.97 11.46 -11.19
N LYS A 278 18.96 10.81 -12.35
CA LYS A 278 19.21 9.38 -12.45
C LYS A 278 20.68 9.10 -12.21
N LEU A 279 20.99 8.19 -11.30
CA LEU A 279 22.32 7.68 -11.08
C LEU A 279 22.44 6.29 -11.71
N ASP A 280 23.32 6.15 -12.66
CA ASP A 280 23.68 4.85 -13.24
C ASP A 280 25.02 4.39 -12.64
N ILE A 281 25.06 3.16 -12.12
CA ILE A 281 26.26 2.53 -11.61
C ILE A 281 26.84 1.68 -12.74
N LEU A 282 28.05 2.03 -13.19
CA LEU A 282 28.70 1.32 -14.28
C LEU A 282 29.68 0.28 -13.74
N LEU A 283 29.58 -0.96 -14.20
CA LEU A 283 30.58 -1.99 -14.00
C LEU A 283 31.41 -2.13 -15.29
N ASN A 284 32.68 -1.79 -15.22
CA ASN A 284 33.60 -1.81 -16.40
C ASN A 284 33.06 -0.99 -17.59
N GLY A 285 32.34 0.11 -17.31
CA GLY A 285 31.81 1.02 -18.33
C GLY A 285 30.42 0.66 -18.86
N GLU A 286 29.82 -0.44 -18.42
CA GLU A 286 28.47 -0.88 -18.74
C GLU A 286 27.52 -0.69 -17.54
N PRO A 287 26.29 -0.16 -17.76
CA PRO A 287 25.31 0.06 -16.69
C PRO A 287 24.66 -1.23 -16.18
#